data_a4a2dba38216dca0f12ce66298d4837b
#
_entry.id   a4a2dba38216dca0f12ce66298d4837b
#
_cell.length_a   1.000
_cell.length_b   1.000
_cell.length_c   1.000
_cell.angle_alpha   90.00
_cell.angle_beta   90.00
_cell.angle_gamma   90.00
#
_symmetry.space_group_name_H-M   'P 1'
#
loop_
_entity.id
_entity.type
_entity.pdbx_description
1 polymer ?
#
loop_
_entity_poly.entity_id
_entity_poly.type
_entity_poly.pdbx_seq_one_letter_code
_entity_poly.pdbx_strand_id
1 'polypeptide(L)' 'MKYKLKIATETKHDVFFFEKTRYARTFDEIVDYVNEMVKIYKKSAKVVILVFDENEKKIAQYNWDFGWYVF' A
#
# COMPACT_ATOMS: atom_id res chain seq x y z
N MET A 1 15.07 5.32 9.95
CA MET A 1 13.90 5.96 9.36
C MET A 1 12.71 5.00 9.39
N LYS A 2 11.52 5.50 9.62
CA LYS A 2 10.34 4.65 9.78
C LYS A 2 9.26 5.08 8.79
N TYR A 3 8.76 4.13 8.03
CA TYR A 3 7.68 4.37 7.07
C TYR A 3 6.38 3.78 7.60
N LYS A 4 5.28 4.43 7.26
CA LYS A 4 3.95 3.99 7.60
C LYS A 4 3.18 3.67 6.32
N LEU A 5 2.57 2.50 6.27
CA LEU A 5 1.76 2.07 5.15
C LEU A 5 0.31 1.97 5.59
N LYS A 6 -0.58 2.56 4.80
CA LYS A 6 -2.01 2.36 4.93
C LYS A 6 -2.50 1.54 3.76
N ILE A 7 -3.18 0.44 4.06
CA ILE A 7 -3.59 -0.55 3.08
C ILE A 7 -5.10 -0.57 2.99
N ALA A 8 -5.62 -0.41 1.79
CA ALA A 8 -7.06 -0.51 1.51
C ALA A 8 -7.32 -1.56 0.45
N THR A 9 -8.41 -2.28 0.61
CA THR A 9 -8.93 -3.18 -0.41
C THR A 9 -10.30 -2.69 -0.84
N GLU A 10 -10.59 -2.83 -2.13
CA GLU A 10 -11.89 -2.44 -2.67
C GLU A 10 -12.98 -3.42 -2.24
N THR A 11 -14.13 -2.88 -1.89
CA THR A 11 -15.35 -3.65 -1.65
C THR A 11 -16.19 -3.73 -2.93
N LYS A 12 -17.36 -4.35 -2.84
CA LYS A 12 -18.28 -4.54 -3.97
C LYS A 12 -18.81 -3.24 -4.59
N HIS A 13 -18.57 -2.09 -3.99
CA HIS A 13 -19.14 -0.80 -4.42
C HIS A 13 -18.10 0.25 -4.75
N ASP A 14 -16.90 -0.15 -5.15
CA ASP A 14 -15.78 0.75 -5.43
C ASP A 14 -15.38 1.61 -4.22
N VAL A 15 -15.63 1.11 -3.01
CA VAL A 15 -15.26 1.80 -1.78
C VAL A 15 -14.01 1.17 -1.19
N PHE A 16 -13.03 2.01 -0.88
CA PHE A 16 -11.78 1.58 -0.27
C PHE A 16 -11.80 1.90 1.22
N PHE A 17 -11.52 0.89 2.04
CA PHE A 17 -11.37 1.05 3.48
C PHE A 17 -9.92 0.80 3.86
N PHE A 18 -9.29 1.78 4.49
CA PHE A 18 -7.93 1.65 5.00
C PHE A 18 -7.96 1.00 6.37
N GLU A 19 -8.13 -0.31 6.38
CA GLU A 19 -8.30 -1.09 7.61
C GLU A 19 -7.00 -1.50 8.27
N LYS A 20 -5.90 -1.52 7.50
CA LYS A 20 -4.62 -2.00 7.99
C LYS A 20 -3.57 -0.91 7.94
N THR A 21 -2.78 -0.84 9.01
CA THR A 21 -1.61 0.02 9.08
C THR A 21 -0.40 -0.86 9.39
N ARG A 22 0.68 -0.65 8.64
CA ARG A 22 1.94 -1.32 8.87
C ARG A 22 3.09 -0.33 8.89
N TYR A 23 4.19 -0.74 9.50
CA TYR A 23 5.39 0.07 9.60
C TYR A 23 6.56 -0.69 8.99
N ALA A 24 7.44 0.02 8.30
CA ALA A 24 8.65 -0.53 7.70
C ALA A 24 9.83 0.39 8.00
N ARG A 25 11.02 -0.17 8.06
CA ARG A 25 12.25 0.57 8.32
C ARG A 25 12.91 1.09 7.03
N THR A 26 12.76 0.35 5.96
CA THR A 26 13.36 0.68 4.67
C THR A 26 12.33 0.61 3.56
N PHE A 27 12.61 1.28 2.46
CA PHE A 27 11.74 1.23 1.29
C PHE A 27 11.74 -0.18 0.66
N ASP A 28 12.86 -0.89 0.73
CA ASP A 28 12.95 -2.28 0.23
C ASP A 28 11.97 -3.20 0.98
N GLU A 29 11.82 -3.04 2.28
CA GLU A 29 10.83 -3.79 3.05
C GLU A 29 9.41 -3.51 2.56
N ILE A 30 9.13 -2.25 2.20
CA ILE A 30 7.83 -1.85 1.66
C ILE A 30 7.56 -2.56 0.34
N VAL A 31 8.53 -2.55 -0.57
CA VAL A 31 8.41 -3.18 -1.88
C VAL A 31 8.18 -4.68 -1.74
N ASP A 32 8.94 -5.34 -0.86
CA ASP A 32 8.76 -6.77 -0.60
C ASP A 32 7.37 -7.08 -0.07
N TYR A 33 6.90 -6.29 0.88
CA TYR A 33 5.57 -6.45 1.45
C TYR A 33 4.47 -6.27 0.39
N VAL A 34 4.58 -5.25 -0.44
CA VAL A 34 3.63 -5.01 -1.52
C VAL A 34 3.61 -6.16 -2.51
N ASN A 35 4.79 -6.67 -2.88
CA ASN A 35 4.89 -7.81 -3.78
C ASN A 35 4.20 -9.05 -3.21
N GLU A 36 4.36 -9.32 -1.92
CA GLU A 36 3.67 -10.43 -1.27
C GLU A 36 2.16 -10.22 -1.27
N MET A 37 1.70 -9.04 -0.97
CA MET A 37 0.27 -8.72 -0.98
C MET A 37 -0.34 -8.89 -2.37
N VAL A 38 0.35 -8.44 -3.39
CA VAL A 38 -0.10 -8.58 -4.77
C VAL A 38 -0.24 -10.05 -5.16
N LYS A 39 0.66 -10.91 -4.71
CA LYS A 39 0.54 -12.35 -4.94
C LYS A 39 -0.70 -12.95 -4.29
N ILE A 40 -0.97 -12.55 -3.04
CA ILE A 40 -2.10 -13.07 -2.27
C ILE A 40 -3.44 -12.60 -2.86
N TYR A 41 -3.53 -11.33 -3.23
CA TYR A 41 -4.80 -10.72 -3.66
C TYR A 41 -4.96 -10.60 -5.17
N LYS A 42 -4.05 -11.18 -5.94
CA LYS A 42 -3.94 -11.00 -7.40
C LYS A 42 -5.24 -11.17 -8.20
N LYS A 43 -6.18 -11.98 -7.72
CA LYS A 43 -7.43 -12.26 -8.44
C LYS A 43 -8.69 -11.85 -7.70
N SER A 44 -8.59 -11.41 -6.46
CA SER A 44 -9.77 -11.27 -5.61
C SER A 44 -10.05 -9.86 -5.12
N ALA A 45 -9.09 -8.97 -5.15
CA ALA A 45 -9.32 -7.61 -4.66
C ALA A 45 -8.41 -6.60 -5.33
N LYS A 46 -8.95 -5.42 -5.55
CA LYS A 46 -8.18 -4.25 -5.94
C LYS A 46 -7.51 -3.69 -4.68
N VAL A 47 -6.22 -3.47 -4.73
CA VAL A 47 -5.44 -3.04 -3.56
C VAL A 47 -4.83 -1.67 -3.81
N VAL A 48 -4.96 -0.80 -2.84
CA VAL A 48 -4.29 0.51 -2.82
C VAL A 48 -3.49 0.61 -1.54
N ILE A 49 -2.22 0.99 -1.66
CA ILE A 49 -1.33 1.15 -0.52
C ILE A 49 -0.75 2.55 -0.55
N LEU A 50 -0.96 3.29 0.53
CA LEU A 50 -0.39 4.62 0.72
C LEU A 50 0.83 4.52 1.62
N VAL A 51 1.92 5.16 1.23
CA VAL A 51 3.17 5.16 1.97
C VAL A 51 3.45 6.56 2.49
N PHE A 52 3.69 6.67 3.80
CA PHE A 52 4.00 7.92 4.48
C PHE A 52 5.39 7.83 5.12
N ASP A 53 6.06 8.97 5.20
CA ASP A 53 7.33 9.09 5.92
C ASP A 53 7.11 9.32 7.43
N GLU A 54 8.20 9.59 8.16
CA GLU A 54 8.14 9.85 9.61
C GLU A 54 7.34 11.09 9.97
N ASN A 55 7.24 12.04 9.07
CA ASN A 55 6.50 13.29 9.27
C ASN A 55 5.05 13.19 8.77
N GLU A 56 4.59 11.97 8.50
CA GLU A 56 3.25 11.70 7.98
C GLU A 56 2.97 12.33 6.60
N LYS A 57 4.03 12.58 5.84
CA LYS A 57 3.92 13.06 4.47
C LYS A 57 3.80 11.88 3.53
N LYS A 58 2.80 11.89 2.66
CA LYS A 58 2.64 10.85 1.66
C LYS A 58 3.74 10.95 0.61
N ILE A 59 4.55 9.90 0.49
CA ILE A 59 5.71 9.88 -0.41
C ILE A 59 5.54 8.94 -1.59
N ALA A 60 4.66 7.96 -1.50
CA ALA A 60 4.42 7.02 -2.58
C ALA A 60 3.04 6.39 -2.44
N GLN A 61 2.57 5.81 -3.55
CA GLN A 61 1.31 5.08 -3.59
C GLN A 61 1.46 3.89 -4.52
N TYR A 62 0.95 2.74 -4.12
CA TYR A 62 0.81 1.58 -4.99
C TYR A 62 -0.66 1.41 -5.33
N ASN A 63 -0.92 1.18 -6.61
CA ASN A 63 -2.27 0.90 -7.11
C ASN A 63 -2.22 -0.38 -7.94
N TRP A 64 -3.19 -1.28 -7.76
CA TRP A 64 -3.23 -2.57 -8.48
C TRP A 64 -3.22 -2.41 -10.00
N ASP A 65 -3.72 -1.27 -10.49
CA ASP A 65 -3.91 -1.02 -11.93
C ASP A 65 -2.70 -0.33 -12.55
N PHE A 66 -2.12 0.65 -11.86
CA PHE A 66 -1.03 1.48 -12.39
C PHE A 66 0.34 1.14 -11.81
N GLY A 67 0.40 0.35 -10.74
CA GLY A 67 1.64 0.06 -10.05
C GLY A 67 2.06 1.19 -9.11
N TRP A 68 3.36 1.44 -9.05
CA TRP A 68 3.93 2.44 -8.14
C TRP A 68 3.83 3.85 -8.71
N TYR A 69 3.49 4.77 -7.83
CA TYR A 69 3.52 6.19 -8.09
C TYR A 69 4.30 6.88 -6.96
N VAL A 70 5.40 7.53 -7.29
CA VAL A 70 6.25 8.21 -6.30
C VAL A 70 6.10 9.71 -6.44
N PHE A 71 5.83 10.37 -5.33
CA PHE A 71 5.61 11.82 -5.30
C PHE A 71 6.90 12.61 -5.09
#